data_010a45c253e88d68554d48948f5ef3a2
#
_entry.id   010a45c253e88d68554d48948f5ef3a2
#
_cell.length_a   1.000
_cell.length_b   1.000
_cell.length_c   1.000
_cell.angle_alpha   90.00
_cell.angle_beta   90.00
_cell.angle_gamma   90.00
#
_symmetry.space_group_name_H-M   'P 1'
#
loop_
_entity.id
_entity.type
_entity.pdbx_description
1 polymer ?
#
loop_
_entity_poly.entity_id
_entity_poly.type
_entity_poly.pdbx_seq_one_letter_code
_entity_poly.pdbx_strand_id
1 'polypeptide(L)'
;MSCSVLGKRTADEPGYSIVKKDGAFEIREYDAMIIAETLLDGSYRSTSGKGFSKLAKYIFGSNVGSEKIAMTAPVLQEAEGEKISMTAPVIQEKAGTKWKMAFVMPAEYTLQNLPKPVDPDILIREVPARKVASVRYSGLHSEKNIANWSAKLTEWLEKQGVKAVSVPRSASYDPPWTIPFLRRNEIHIDVL
;
A
#
# COMPACT_ATOMS: atom_id res chain seq x y z
N MET A 1 14.40 -14.51 11.54
CA MET A 1 13.94 -13.64 10.41
C MET A 1 15.09 -13.53 9.41
N SER A 2 14.99 -14.22 8.28
CA SER A 2 16.02 -14.13 7.23
C SER A 2 15.64 -12.97 6.31
N CYS A 3 16.08 -11.75 6.65
CA CYS A 3 15.93 -10.59 5.77
C CYS A 3 16.91 -10.73 4.62
N SER A 4 16.43 -11.12 3.46
CA SER A 4 17.27 -11.42 2.32
C SER A 4 17.68 -10.14 1.59
N VAL A 5 18.98 -9.82 1.63
CA VAL A 5 19.63 -8.84 0.75
C VAL A 5 19.41 -9.20 -0.73
N LEU A 6 19.17 -10.49 -1.04
CA LEU A 6 19.01 -11.06 -2.38
C LEU A 6 17.55 -11.14 -2.85
N GLY A 7 16.59 -10.42 -2.23
CA GLY A 7 15.19 -10.37 -2.69
C GLY A 7 14.38 -11.64 -2.45
N LYS A 8 14.78 -12.49 -1.50
CA LYS A 8 13.97 -13.64 -1.07
C LYS A 8 12.81 -13.14 -0.22
N ARG A 9 11.59 -13.19 -0.74
CA ARG A 9 10.37 -12.78 -0.04
C ARG A 9 9.85 -13.96 0.75
N THR A 10 9.69 -13.76 2.07
CA THR A 10 9.15 -14.76 3.01
C THR A 10 7.91 -14.25 3.71
N ALA A 11 7.50 -13.00 3.45
CA ALA A 11 6.29 -12.41 3.98
C ALA A 11 5.09 -12.87 3.14
N ASP A 12 3.99 -13.21 3.82
CA ASP A 12 2.73 -13.55 3.19
C ASP A 12 2.16 -12.33 2.44
N GLU A 13 1.48 -12.60 1.33
CA GLU A 13 0.81 -11.59 0.53
C GLU A 13 -0.71 -11.80 0.61
N PRO A 14 -1.53 -10.74 0.53
CA PRO A 14 -2.98 -10.88 0.44
C PRO A 14 -3.35 -11.65 -0.81
N GLY A 15 -4.38 -12.52 -0.70
CA GLY A 15 -4.89 -13.30 -1.82
C GLY A 15 -5.46 -12.40 -2.92
N TYR A 16 -5.18 -12.75 -4.17
CA TYR A 16 -5.83 -12.15 -5.34
C TYR A 16 -5.86 -13.11 -6.52
N SER A 17 -6.81 -12.90 -7.41
CA SER A 17 -6.84 -13.52 -8.74
C SER A 17 -6.46 -12.50 -9.83
N ILE A 18 -5.83 -12.96 -10.91
CA ILE A 18 -5.47 -12.11 -12.05
C ILE A 18 -6.62 -12.16 -13.05
N VAL A 19 -7.30 -11.02 -13.24
CA VAL A 19 -8.38 -10.86 -14.23
C VAL A 19 -7.82 -10.57 -15.63
N LYS A 20 -6.75 -9.73 -15.68
CA LYS A 20 -6.08 -9.36 -16.93
C LYS A 20 -4.60 -9.17 -16.71
N LYS A 21 -3.78 -9.58 -17.68
CA LYS A 21 -2.32 -9.40 -17.65
C LYS A 21 -1.81 -8.91 -19.01
N ASP A 22 -0.95 -7.88 -18.95
CA ASP A 22 -0.28 -7.29 -20.11
C ASP A 22 1.14 -6.87 -19.70
N GLY A 23 2.10 -7.76 -19.89
CA GLY A 23 3.48 -7.57 -19.45
C GLY A 23 3.61 -7.35 -17.95
N ALA A 24 4.02 -6.12 -17.57
CA ALA A 24 4.15 -5.71 -16.17
C ALA A 24 2.85 -5.18 -15.55
N PHE A 25 1.81 -4.98 -16.38
CA PHE A 25 0.51 -4.46 -15.98
C PHE A 25 -0.46 -5.61 -15.73
N GLU A 26 -1.25 -5.51 -14.65
CA GLU A 26 -2.26 -6.49 -14.29
C GLU A 26 -3.52 -5.80 -13.75
N ILE A 27 -4.68 -6.40 -14.00
CA ILE A 27 -5.91 -6.13 -13.22
C ILE A 27 -6.10 -7.35 -12.33
N ARG A 28 -6.17 -7.12 -11.04
CA ARG A 28 -6.31 -8.13 -9.99
C ARG A 28 -7.60 -7.93 -9.24
N GLU A 29 -8.22 -9.01 -8.83
CA GLU A 29 -9.33 -9.01 -7.88
C GLU A 29 -8.82 -9.52 -6.54
N TYR A 30 -8.78 -8.62 -5.55
CA TYR A 30 -8.33 -8.91 -4.20
C TYR A 30 -9.50 -9.30 -3.32
N ASP A 31 -9.27 -10.29 -2.47
CA ASP A 31 -10.18 -10.61 -1.37
C ASP A 31 -10.27 -9.46 -0.35
N ALA A 32 -11.30 -9.49 0.50
CA ALA A 32 -11.36 -8.58 1.65
C ALA A 32 -10.15 -8.80 2.55
N MET A 33 -9.61 -7.72 3.09
CA MET A 33 -8.40 -7.78 3.94
C MET A 33 -8.49 -6.77 5.08
N ILE A 34 -7.80 -7.05 6.17
CA ILE A 34 -7.64 -6.10 7.28
C ILE A 34 -6.33 -5.34 7.10
N ILE A 35 -6.36 -4.05 7.32
CA ILE A 35 -5.17 -3.20 7.33
C ILE A 35 -5.04 -2.45 8.65
N ALA A 36 -3.79 -2.23 9.07
CA ALA A 36 -3.43 -1.25 10.06
C ALA A 36 -2.83 -0.05 9.35
N GLU A 37 -3.41 1.14 9.50
CA GLU A 37 -2.98 2.34 8.79
C GLU A 37 -2.69 3.50 9.75
N THR A 38 -1.82 4.42 9.33
CA THR A 38 -1.50 5.65 10.04
C THR A 38 -1.35 6.81 9.08
N LEU A 39 -1.76 8.00 9.53
CA LEU A 39 -1.64 9.26 8.78
C LEU A 39 -0.46 10.06 9.31
N LEU A 40 0.32 10.64 8.42
CA LEU A 40 1.55 11.38 8.74
C LEU A 40 1.62 12.67 7.92
N ASP A 41 1.95 13.77 8.59
CA ASP A 41 2.20 15.05 7.94
C ASP A 41 3.65 15.14 7.45
N GLY A 42 3.85 15.65 6.23
CA GLY A 42 5.17 15.90 5.67
C GLY A 42 5.36 15.39 4.24
N SER A 43 6.61 15.31 3.79
CA SER A 43 6.96 14.76 2.47
C SER A 43 6.96 13.23 2.49
N TYR A 44 6.89 12.60 1.32
CA TYR A 44 7.04 11.15 1.16
C TYR A 44 8.26 10.62 1.93
N ARG A 45 9.41 11.25 1.75
CA ARG A 45 10.68 10.82 2.36
C ARG A 45 10.67 10.92 3.88
N SER A 46 10.09 12.00 4.45
CA SER A 46 10.04 12.20 5.90
C SER A 46 9.02 11.28 6.58
N THR A 47 7.95 10.92 5.88
CA THR A 47 6.84 10.10 6.43
C THR A 47 7.09 8.60 6.26
N SER A 48 7.78 8.15 5.20
CA SER A 48 8.03 6.74 4.92
C SER A 48 8.69 6.00 6.09
N GLY A 49 9.79 6.53 6.64
CA GLY A 49 10.49 5.90 7.76
C GLY A 49 9.70 5.96 9.07
N LYS A 50 9.02 7.10 9.32
CA LYS A 50 8.22 7.29 10.55
C LYS A 50 6.99 6.37 10.55
N GLY A 51 6.25 6.32 9.43
CA GLY A 51 5.08 5.45 9.29
C GLY A 51 5.43 3.98 9.42
N PHE A 52 6.49 3.55 8.72
CA PHE A 52 6.97 2.18 8.83
C PHE A 52 7.34 1.83 10.28
N SER A 53 8.12 2.69 10.97
CA SER A 53 8.52 2.45 12.37
C SER A 53 7.31 2.37 13.31
N LYS A 54 6.28 3.22 13.10
CA LYS A 54 5.05 3.23 13.91
C LYS A 54 4.28 1.92 13.75
N LEU A 55 4.01 1.51 12.51
CA LEU A 55 3.29 0.26 12.22
C LEU A 55 4.11 -0.99 12.58
N ALA A 56 5.44 -0.96 12.40
CA ALA A 56 6.32 -2.03 12.82
C ALA A 56 6.31 -2.23 14.35
N LYS A 57 6.33 -1.15 15.13
CA LYS A 57 6.19 -1.26 16.60
C LYS A 57 4.89 -1.95 16.99
N TYR A 58 3.78 -1.62 16.33
CA TYR A 58 2.49 -2.27 16.57
C TYR A 58 2.56 -3.78 16.37
N ILE A 59 3.05 -4.24 15.21
CA ILE A 59 3.13 -5.68 14.91
C ILE A 59 4.19 -6.41 15.75
N PHE A 60 5.21 -5.70 16.27
CA PHE A 60 6.25 -6.27 17.13
C PHE A 60 5.94 -6.20 18.63
N GLY A 61 4.70 -5.91 19.01
CA GLY A 61 4.22 -6.04 20.38
C GLY A 61 3.84 -4.75 21.10
N SER A 62 3.89 -3.57 20.43
CA SER A 62 3.31 -2.33 21.00
C SER A 62 1.78 -2.34 20.80
N ASN A 63 1.12 -3.39 21.31
CA ASN A 63 -0.31 -3.60 21.27
C ASN A 63 -0.79 -4.15 22.62
N VAL A 64 -2.10 -4.16 22.81
CA VAL A 64 -2.70 -4.70 24.03
C VAL A 64 -2.49 -6.21 24.04
N GLY A 65 -1.80 -6.73 25.08
CA GLY A 65 -1.39 -8.13 25.19
C GLY A 65 0.07 -8.38 24.80
N SER A 66 0.77 -7.37 24.25
CA SER A 66 2.17 -7.47 23.78
C SER A 66 2.43 -8.62 22.81
N GLU A 67 1.46 -8.92 21.97
CA GLU A 67 1.51 -10.00 20.99
C GLU A 67 2.33 -9.62 19.75
N LYS A 68 3.03 -10.58 19.18
CA LYS A 68 3.76 -10.41 17.91
C LYS A 68 2.88 -10.85 16.75
N ILE A 69 2.67 -9.94 15.80
CA ILE A 69 1.93 -10.20 14.58
C ILE A 69 2.95 -10.40 13.46
N ALA A 70 2.75 -11.38 12.58
CA ALA A 70 3.62 -11.60 11.44
C ALA A 70 3.54 -10.42 10.46
N MET A 71 4.68 -10.02 9.92
CA MET A 71 4.71 -8.96 8.91
C MET A 71 4.32 -9.52 7.54
N THR A 72 3.40 -8.86 6.87
CA THR A 72 2.99 -9.19 5.50
C THR A 72 3.50 -8.15 4.49
N ALA A 73 3.42 -8.46 3.22
CA ALA A 73 3.70 -7.55 2.12
C ALA A 73 2.46 -7.42 1.21
N PRO A 74 2.20 -6.29 0.57
CA PRO A 74 3.05 -5.10 0.52
C PRO A 74 2.84 -4.13 1.68
N VAL A 75 3.82 -3.21 1.85
CA VAL A 75 3.60 -1.95 2.56
C VAL A 75 3.01 -0.95 1.58
N LEU A 76 1.82 -0.43 1.88
CA LEU A 76 1.12 0.54 1.05
C LEU A 76 1.37 1.96 1.53
N GLN A 77 1.59 2.89 0.60
CA GLN A 77 1.71 4.32 0.89
C GLN A 77 1.03 5.14 -0.20
N GLU A 78 0.16 6.05 0.21
CA GLU A 78 -0.55 6.96 -0.68
C GLU A 78 -0.59 8.38 -0.09
N ALA A 79 -0.70 9.41 -0.96
CA ALA A 79 -1.08 10.74 -0.52
C ALA A 79 -2.58 10.72 -0.18
N GLU A 80 -2.97 11.40 0.89
CA GLU A 80 -4.38 11.61 1.18
C GLU A 80 -4.95 12.53 0.10
N GLY A 81 -5.63 11.95 -0.89
CA GLY A 81 -6.41 12.67 -1.89
C GLY A 81 -7.85 12.83 -1.41
N GLU A 82 -8.47 13.98 -1.70
CA GLU A 82 -9.91 14.16 -1.53
C GLU A 82 -10.67 13.04 -2.25
N LYS A 83 -11.68 12.49 -1.55
CA LYS A 83 -12.71 11.67 -2.21
C LYS A 83 -13.33 12.50 -3.33
N ILE A 84 -13.06 12.15 -4.57
CA ILE A 84 -13.74 12.71 -5.73
C ILE A 84 -15.18 12.20 -5.70
N SER A 85 -16.08 12.95 -5.08
CA SER A 85 -17.51 12.81 -5.34
C SER A 85 -17.74 13.41 -6.74
N MET A 86 -18.31 12.60 -7.64
CA MET A 86 -18.65 13.04 -9.00
C MET A 86 -19.79 14.04 -8.98
N THR A 87 -19.47 15.33 -8.87
CA THR A 87 -20.25 16.47 -9.44
C THR A 87 -19.40 17.75 -9.33
N ALA A 88 -19.24 18.42 -10.48
CA ALA A 88 -18.46 19.62 -10.82
C ALA A 88 -18.62 20.82 -9.87
N PRO A 89 -17.76 21.90 -9.94
CA PRO A 89 -16.43 22.04 -10.50
C PRO A 89 -15.32 22.11 -9.44
N VAL A 90 -14.08 21.79 -9.85
CA VAL A 90 -12.88 21.76 -9.01
C VAL A 90 -12.52 23.14 -8.48
N ILE A 91 -12.66 23.37 -7.18
CA ILE A 91 -11.90 24.40 -6.46
C ILE A 91 -10.74 23.66 -5.81
N GLN A 92 -9.53 23.91 -6.33
CA GLN A 92 -8.30 23.41 -5.71
C GLN A 92 -8.04 24.19 -4.42
N GLU A 93 -8.45 23.64 -3.28
CA GLU A 93 -7.83 23.96 -2.00
C GLU A 93 -6.76 22.89 -1.73
N LYS A 94 -5.52 23.35 -1.51
CA LYS A 94 -4.43 22.52 -0.99
C LYS A 94 -4.78 22.12 0.45
N ALA A 95 -5.52 21.06 0.62
CA ALA A 95 -5.62 20.37 1.88
C ALA A 95 -4.34 19.56 2.10
N GLY A 96 -3.68 19.83 3.20
CA GLY A 96 -2.36 19.43 3.67
C GLY A 96 -1.74 18.15 3.10
N THR A 97 -0.41 18.17 3.03
CA THR A 97 0.48 17.07 2.60
C THR A 97 0.48 15.91 3.60
N LYS A 98 -0.65 15.23 3.77
CA LYS A 98 -0.72 14.02 4.60
C LYS A 98 -0.46 12.79 3.74
N TRP A 99 0.32 11.89 4.30
CA TRP A 99 0.61 10.59 3.71
C TRP A 99 0.02 9.49 4.57
N LYS A 100 -0.70 8.59 3.95
CA LYS A 100 -1.23 7.38 4.58
C LYS A 100 -0.27 6.24 4.32
N MET A 101 0.10 5.50 5.36
CA MET A 101 0.81 4.24 5.25
C MET A 101 -0.01 3.14 5.87
N ALA A 102 -0.05 1.97 5.23
CA ALA A 102 -0.78 0.82 5.75
C ALA A 102 0.03 -0.47 5.61
N PHE A 103 -0.11 -1.33 6.61
CA PHE A 103 0.30 -2.73 6.56
C PHE A 103 -0.95 -3.60 6.41
N VAL A 104 -0.87 -4.60 5.53
CA VAL A 104 -1.90 -5.63 5.47
C VAL A 104 -1.68 -6.58 6.64
N MET A 105 -2.73 -6.97 7.33
CA MET A 105 -2.65 -7.94 8.43
C MET A 105 -2.71 -9.36 7.88
N PRO A 106 -2.07 -10.34 8.57
CA PRO A 106 -2.15 -11.74 8.18
C PRO A 106 -3.60 -12.23 8.09
N ALA A 107 -3.87 -13.16 7.16
CA ALA A 107 -5.23 -13.61 6.84
C ALA A 107 -5.93 -14.37 8.00
N GLU A 108 -5.16 -14.87 8.97
CA GLU A 108 -5.71 -15.53 10.17
C GLU A 108 -6.35 -14.59 11.19
N TYR A 109 -6.13 -13.26 11.03
CA TYR A 109 -6.73 -12.28 11.94
C TYR A 109 -8.08 -11.78 11.43
N THR A 110 -8.96 -11.53 12.41
CA THR A 110 -10.25 -10.86 12.25
C THR A 110 -10.23 -9.55 13.04
N LEU A 111 -11.18 -8.65 12.82
CA LEU A 111 -11.30 -7.42 13.63
C LEU A 111 -11.52 -7.69 15.11
N GLN A 112 -12.03 -8.89 15.46
CA GLN A 112 -12.33 -9.29 16.84
C GLN A 112 -11.10 -9.81 17.57
N ASN A 113 -10.21 -10.57 16.89
CA ASN A 113 -9.05 -11.21 17.51
C ASN A 113 -7.73 -10.47 17.28
N LEU A 114 -7.70 -9.44 16.41
CA LEU A 114 -6.51 -8.64 16.18
C LEU A 114 -6.20 -7.78 17.42
N PRO A 115 -4.98 -7.86 18.00
CA PRO A 115 -4.60 -7.06 19.14
C PRO A 115 -4.76 -5.56 18.88
N LYS A 116 -5.38 -4.83 19.82
CA LYS A 116 -5.60 -3.38 19.66
C LYS A 116 -4.27 -2.62 19.76
N PRO A 117 -4.00 -1.65 18.87
CA PRO A 117 -2.82 -0.81 18.97
C PRO A 117 -2.86 0.04 20.25
N VAL A 118 -1.69 0.22 20.89
CA VAL A 118 -1.52 1.15 22.01
C VAL A 118 -1.44 2.60 21.47
N ASP A 119 -0.87 2.78 20.28
CA ASP A 119 -0.76 4.08 19.62
C ASP A 119 -2.14 4.47 19.04
N PRO A 120 -2.77 5.57 19.48
CA PRO A 120 -4.09 6.00 19.02
C PRO A 120 -4.14 6.47 17.56
N ASP A 121 -2.97 6.77 16.97
CA ASP A 121 -2.88 7.18 15.56
C ASP A 121 -2.84 5.97 14.60
N ILE A 122 -2.89 4.75 15.11
CA ILE A 122 -3.01 3.54 14.28
C ILE A 122 -4.48 3.14 14.21
N LEU A 123 -5.04 3.18 13.02
CA LEU A 123 -6.40 2.75 12.74
C LEU A 123 -6.39 1.35 12.11
N ILE A 124 -7.20 0.46 12.67
CA ILE A 124 -7.45 -0.87 12.08
C ILE A 124 -8.80 -0.84 11.40
N ARG A 125 -8.84 -1.29 10.15
CA ARG A 125 -10.09 -1.42 9.42
C ARG A 125 -10.06 -2.53 8.38
N GLU A 126 -11.23 -3.02 8.04
CA GLU A 126 -11.42 -3.90 6.90
C GLU A 126 -11.47 -3.09 5.59
N VAL A 127 -10.84 -3.64 4.57
CA VAL A 127 -10.91 -3.18 3.19
C VAL A 127 -11.68 -4.25 2.42
N PRO A 128 -12.84 -3.92 1.82
CA PRO A 128 -13.63 -4.90 1.08
C PRO A 128 -12.89 -5.43 -0.14
N ALA A 129 -13.35 -6.58 -0.64
CA ALA A 129 -12.90 -7.13 -1.91
C ALA A 129 -13.05 -6.08 -3.03
N ARG A 130 -12.02 -5.97 -3.89
CA ARG A 130 -11.98 -4.94 -4.92
C ARG A 130 -11.07 -5.31 -6.08
N LYS A 131 -11.33 -4.69 -7.23
CA LYS A 131 -10.42 -4.76 -8.37
C LYS A 131 -9.33 -3.69 -8.26
N VAL A 132 -8.11 -4.08 -8.53
CA VAL A 132 -6.92 -3.22 -8.48
C VAL A 132 -6.13 -3.39 -9.77
N ALA A 133 -5.89 -2.30 -10.45
CA ALA A 133 -4.87 -2.26 -11.49
C ALA A 133 -3.51 -2.10 -10.85
N SER A 134 -2.54 -2.87 -11.29
CA SER A 134 -1.17 -2.83 -10.78
C SER A 134 -0.15 -2.76 -11.91
N VAL A 135 0.97 -2.09 -11.67
CA VAL A 135 2.17 -2.19 -12.51
C VAL A 135 3.37 -2.50 -11.65
N ARG A 136 4.11 -3.55 -12.02
CA ARG A 136 5.32 -3.99 -11.32
C ARG A 136 6.57 -3.36 -11.93
N TYR A 137 7.48 -2.89 -11.06
CA TYR A 137 8.78 -2.38 -11.46
C TYR A 137 9.87 -2.70 -10.43
N SER A 138 11.13 -2.61 -10.84
CA SER A 138 12.30 -2.74 -9.98
C SER A 138 13.03 -1.40 -9.83
N GLY A 139 14.00 -1.34 -8.92
CA GLY A 139 14.81 -0.15 -8.69
C GLY A 139 14.48 0.57 -7.39
N LEU A 140 14.89 1.85 -7.30
CA LEU A 140 14.64 2.66 -6.11
C LEU A 140 13.16 3.05 -6.01
N HIS A 141 12.62 2.93 -4.80
CA HIS A 141 11.27 3.39 -4.47
C HIS A 141 11.32 4.88 -4.11
N SER A 142 11.44 5.75 -5.12
CA SER A 142 11.55 7.20 -5.00
C SER A 142 10.32 7.90 -5.54
N GLU A 143 10.04 9.13 -5.08
CA GLU A 143 8.93 9.95 -5.57
C GLU A 143 8.93 10.06 -7.11
N LYS A 144 10.10 10.24 -7.72
CA LYS A 144 10.24 10.29 -9.19
C LYS A 144 9.79 9.00 -9.86
N ASN A 145 10.21 7.84 -9.33
CA ASN A 145 9.82 6.54 -9.90
C ASN A 145 8.35 6.24 -9.65
N ILE A 146 7.83 6.58 -8.47
CA ILE A 146 6.41 6.45 -8.14
C ILE A 146 5.58 7.28 -9.12
N ALA A 147 5.90 8.56 -9.31
CA ALA A 147 5.18 9.43 -10.24
C ALA A 147 5.23 8.92 -11.69
N ASN A 148 6.41 8.49 -12.15
CA ASN A 148 6.60 7.96 -13.51
C ASN A 148 5.76 6.68 -13.75
N TRP A 149 5.79 5.73 -12.80
CA TRP A 149 5.03 4.48 -12.94
C TRP A 149 3.54 4.68 -12.71
N SER A 150 3.14 5.66 -11.88
CA SER A 150 1.74 6.07 -11.74
C SER A 150 1.18 6.61 -13.06
N ALA A 151 1.92 7.50 -13.74
CA ALA A 151 1.53 8.02 -15.04
C ALA A 151 1.38 6.90 -16.09
N LYS A 152 2.34 5.96 -16.15
CA LYS A 152 2.27 4.82 -17.07
C LYS A 152 1.06 3.91 -16.79
N LEU A 153 0.74 3.66 -15.51
CA LEU A 153 -0.43 2.86 -15.16
C LEU A 153 -1.72 3.56 -15.54
N THR A 154 -1.82 4.87 -15.30
CA THR A 154 -2.99 5.67 -15.70
C THR A 154 -3.18 5.66 -17.22
N GLU A 155 -2.12 5.91 -17.99
CA GLU A 155 -2.16 5.84 -19.45
C GLU A 155 -2.58 4.46 -19.96
N TRP A 156 -2.08 3.39 -19.33
CA TRP A 156 -2.48 2.03 -19.70
C TRP A 156 -3.97 1.79 -19.41
N LEU A 157 -4.49 2.24 -18.27
CA LEU A 157 -5.92 2.14 -17.93
C LEU A 157 -6.81 2.87 -18.93
N GLU A 158 -6.43 4.08 -19.35
CA GLU A 158 -7.14 4.85 -20.39
C GLU A 158 -7.21 4.09 -21.70
N LYS A 159 -6.08 3.50 -22.15
CA LYS A 159 -6.03 2.67 -23.37
C LYS A 159 -6.89 1.40 -23.27
N GLN A 160 -7.06 0.86 -22.05
CA GLN A 160 -7.90 -0.31 -21.80
C GLN A 160 -9.39 0.06 -21.61
N GLY A 161 -9.75 1.34 -21.56
CA GLY A 161 -11.11 1.80 -21.26
C GLY A 161 -11.56 1.46 -19.82
N VAL A 162 -10.61 1.28 -18.89
CA VAL A 162 -10.88 0.92 -17.49
C VAL A 162 -10.87 2.18 -16.63
N LYS A 163 -11.95 2.38 -15.87
CA LYS A 163 -12.12 3.56 -15.04
C LYS A 163 -11.39 3.40 -13.69
N ALA A 164 -10.43 4.29 -13.43
CA ALA A 164 -9.81 4.45 -12.12
C ALA A 164 -10.79 5.08 -11.12
N VAL A 165 -10.81 4.58 -9.88
CA VAL A 165 -11.68 5.07 -8.78
C VAL A 165 -10.91 5.47 -7.53
N SER A 166 -9.58 5.40 -7.56
CA SER A 166 -8.69 5.88 -6.49
C SER A 166 -7.49 6.62 -7.06
N VAL A 167 -6.78 7.36 -6.20
CA VAL A 167 -5.44 7.85 -6.49
C VAL A 167 -4.43 6.70 -6.53
N PRO A 168 -3.29 6.85 -7.24
CA PRO A 168 -2.23 5.86 -7.22
C PRO A 168 -1.64 5.67 -5.82
N ARG A 169 -1.41 4.42 -5.44
CA ARG A 169 -0.72 4.00 -4.21
C ARG A 169 0.56 3.29 -4.56
N SER A 170 1.62 3.57 -3.83
CA SER A 170 2.85 2.78 -3.92
C SER A 170 2.78 1.55 -3.02
N ALA A 171 3.29 0.43 -3.49
CA ALA A 171 3.31 -0.85 -2.78
C ALA A 171 4.73 -1.41 -2.79
N SER A 172 5.34 -1.54 -1.62
CA SER A 172 6.69 -2.05 -1.41
C SER A 172 6.65 -3.46 -0.87
N TYR A 173 7.36 -4.37 -1.53
CA TYR A 173 7.40 -5.80 -1.18
C TYR A 173 8.73 -6.23 -0.56
N ASP A 174 9.76 -5.41 -0.65
CA ASP A 174 11.10 -5.71 -0.17
C ASP A 174 11.61 -4.68 0.83
N PRO A 175 12.46 -5.10 1.78
CA PRO A 175 13.09 -4.20 2.73
C PRO A 175 14.01 -3.15 2.04
N PRO A 176 14.24 -1.99 2.69
CA PRO A 176 15.04 -0.91 2.11
C PRO A 176 16.52 -1.27 1.88
N TRP A 177 17.03 -2.33 2.51
CA TRP A 177 18.40 -2.85 2.30
C TRP A 177 18.51 -3.89 1.18
N THR A 178 17.39 -4.34 0.58
CA THR A 178 17.44 -5.19 -0.62
C THR A 178 18.07 -4.42 -1.78
N ILE A 179 18.91 -5.09 -2.56
CA ILE A 179 19.56 -4.51 -3.73
C ILE A 179 18.51 -3.92 -4.69
N PRO A 180 18.60 -2.65 -5.11
CA PRO A 180 17.52 -1.96 -5.82
C PRO A 180 16.97 -2.70 -7.03
N PHE A 181 17.80 -3.27 -7.89
CA PHE A 181 17.35 -3.98 -9.10
C PHE A 181 16.65 -5.33 -8.82
N LEU A 182 16.76 -5.85 -7.57
CA LEU A 182 16.06 -7.06 -7.12
C LEU A 182 14.75 -6.73 -6.39
N ARG A 183 14.48 -5.45 -6.11
CA ARG A 183 13.25 -5.06 -5.42
C ARG A 183 12.04 -5.22 -6.33
N ARG A 184 10.95 -5.70 -5.75
CA ARG A 184 9.62 -5.62 -6.31
C ARG A 184 8.91 -4.41 -5.72
N ASN A 185 8.65 -3.44 -6.56
CA ASN A 185 7.78 -2.31 -6.26
C ASN A 185 6.58 -2.37 -7.20
N GLU A 186 5.45 -1.90 -6.75
CA GLU A 186 4.24 -1.78 -7.58
C GLU A 186 3.57 -0.43 -7.36
N ILE A 187 2.81 0.01 -8.34
CA ILE A 187 1.79 1.05 -8.19
C ILE A 187 0.43 0.37 -8.31
N HIS A 188 -0.48 0.71 -7.43
CA HIS A 188 -1.85 0.21 -7.38
C HIS A 188 -2.84 1.35 -7.58
N ILE A 189 -3.90 1.11 -8.36
CA ILE A 189 -5.06 2.00 -8.54
C ILE A 189 -6.31 1.13 -8.46
N ASP A 190 -7.27 1.49 -7.59
CA ASP A 190 -8.55 0.80 -7.56
C ASP A 190 -9.34 1.13 -8.83
N VAL A 191 -10.02 0.13 -9.41
CA VAL A 191 -10.76 0.24 -10.68
C VAL A 191 -12.15 -0.36 -10.54
N LEU A 192 -13.07 0.04 -11.45
CA LEU A 192 -14.42 -0.54 -11.55
C LEU A 192 -14.41 -1.90 -12.23
#